data_5c3dc600c941108cd19b15b971c17fce
#
_entry.id   5c3dc600c941108cd19b15b971c17fce
#
_cell.length_a   1.000
_cell.length_b   1.000
_cell.length_c   1.000
_cell.angle_alpha   90.00
_cell.angle_beta   90.00
_cell.angle_gamma   90.00
#
_symmetry.space_group_name_H-M   'P 1'
#
loop_
_entity.id
_entity.type
_entity.pdbx_description
1 polymer ?
#
loop_
_entity_poly.entity_id
_entity_poly.type
_entity_poly.pdbx_seq_one_letter_code
_entity_poly.pdbx_strand_id
1 'polypeptide(L)'
;MCIRDRPEDAIVKIYRGKKPTSHMQNFFDCVKSRELPISDVYTHHQALTTCHLANIALRLGRSLKWDAKTNTITGDPEANKWQGREQRKGYEIKV
;
A
#
# COMPACT_ATOMS: atom_id res chain seq x y z
N MET A 1 -19.90 3.08 -0.58
CA MET A 1 -19.90 2.27 -1.80
C MET A 1 -19.99 0.80 -1.39
N CYS A 2 -21.17 0.21 -1.55
CA CYS A 2 -21.41 -1.17 -1.11
C CYS A 2 -20.75 -2.16 -2.05
N ILE A 3 -19.97 -3.07 -1.52
CA ILE A 3 -19.35 -4.21 -2.23
C ILE A 3 -20.43 -5.12 -2.89
N ARG A 4 -21.70 -4.97 -2.51
CA ARG A 4 -22.85 -5.72 -3.03
C ARG A 4 -23.15 -5.52 -4.51
N ASP A 5 -22.69 -4.43 -5.11
CA ASP A 5 -23.05 -4.07 -6.49
C ASP A 5 -22.01 -4.54 -7.53
N ARG A 6 -20.98 -5.29 -7.10
CA ARG A 6 -19.98 -5.81 -8.02
C ARG A 6 -20.27 -7.27 -8.36
N PRO A 7 -20.19 -7.65 -9.64
CA PRO A 7 -20.31 -9.04 -10.05
C PRO A 7 -19.27 -9.92 -9.33
N GLU A 8 -19.67 -11.10 -8.90
CA GLU A 8 -18.77 -12.04 -8.17
C GLU A 8 -17.53 -12.40 -8.98
N ASP A 9 -17.64 -12.51 -10.29
CA ASP A 9 -16.53 -12.76 -11.21
C ASP A 9 -15.48 -11.63 -11.22
N ALA A 10 -15.91 -10.36 -11.12
CA ALA A 10 -14.99 -9.23 -11.02
C ALA A 10 -14.18 -9.25 -9.71
N ILE A 11 -14.82 -9.66 -8.61
CA ILE A 11 -14.16 -9.80 -7.30
C ILE A 11 -13.11 -10.91 -7.36
N VAL A 12 -13.47 -12.07 -7.88
CA VAL A 12 -12.55 -13.21 -8.03
C VAL A 12 -11.36 -12.85 -8.93
N LYS A 13 -11.58 -12.09 -10.00
CA LYS A 13 -10.50 -11.62 -10.88
C LYS A 13 -9.54 -10.68 -10.17
N ILE A 14 -10.05 -9.73 -9.38
CA ILE A 14 -9.22 -8.81 -8.59
C ILE A 14 -8.38 -9.57 -7.56
N TYR A 15 -8.94 -10.58 -6.92
CA TYR A 15 -8.26 -11.41 -5.93
C TYR A 15 -7.52 -12.61 -6.54
N ARG A 16 -7.13 -12.54 -7.81
CA ARG A 16 -6.30 -13.54 -8.50
C ARG A 16 -6.90 -14.96 -8.44
N GLY A 17 -8.20 -15.08 -8.59
CA GLY A 17 -8.91 -16.35 -8.55
C GLY A 17 -9.21 -16.89 -7.14
N LYS A 18 -8.80 -16.20 -6.08
CA LYS A 18 -9.10 -16.59 -4.71
C LYS A 18 -10.49 -16.08 -4.31
N LYS A 19 -11.30 -16.95 -3.76
CA LYS A 19 -12.60 -16.55 -3.21
C LYS A 19 -12.40 -15.78 -1.91
N PRO A 20 -12.99 -14.58 -1.75
CA PRO A 20 -12.87 -13.83 -0.51
C PRO A 20 -13.48 -14.64 0.65
N THR A 21 -12.66 -14.93 1.64
CA THR A 21 -13.07 -15.55 2.91
C THR A 21 -13.00 -14.51 4.02
N SER A 22 -13.31 -14.91 5.25
CA SER A 22 -13.07 -14.03 6.39
C SER A 22 -11.58 -13.65 6.46
N HIS A 23 -11.30 -12.41 6.80
CA HIS A 23 -9.94 -11.88 6.85
C HIS A 23 -9.01 -12.70 7.78
N MET A 24 -9.52 -13.08 8.94
CA MET A 24 -8.78 -13.91 9.89
C MET A 24 -8.57 -15.33 9.38
N GLN A 25 -9.57 -15.92 8.72
CA GLN A 25 -9.43 -17.25 8.13
C GLN A 25 -8.35 -17.26 7.05
N ASN A 26 -8.36 -16.26 6.17
CA ASN A 26 -7.33 -16.12 5.14
C ASN A 26 -5.93 -16.00 5.74
N PHE A 27 -5.77 -15.25 6.82
CA PHE A 27 -4.50 -15.15 7.54
C PHE A 27 -4.03 -16.53 8.05
N PHE A 28 -4.88 -17.28 8.74
CA PHE A 28 -4.50 -18.59 9.27
C PHE A 28 -4.19 -19.61 8.16
N ASP A 29 -4.94 -19.57 7.07
CA ASP A 29 -4.69 -20.45 5.93
C ASP A 29 -3.34 -20.13 5.28
N CYS A 30 -2.99 -18.85 5.15
CA CYS A 30 -1.70 -18.41 4.62
C CYS A 30 -0.52 -18.71 5.56
N VAL A 31 -0.73 -18.68 6.87
CA VAL A 31 0.29 -19.14 7.84
C VAL A 31 0.64 -20.61 7.62
N LYS A 32 -0.36 -21.44 7.32
CA LYS A 32 -0.17 -22.88 7.06
C LYS A 32 0.42 -23.15 5.67
N SER A 33 -0.14 -22.53 4.63
CA SER A 33 0.25 -22.76 3.23
C SER A 33 1.51 -22.01 2.81
N ARG A 34 1.92 -20.97 3.56
CA ARG A 34 2.98 -20.03 3.21
C ARG A 34 2.73 -19.25 1.92
N GLU A 35 1.49 -19.17 1.48
CA GLU A 35 1.07 -18.34 0.36
C GLU A 35 0.82 -16.89 0.81
N LEU A 36 0.86 -15.98 -0.17
CA LEU A 36 0.51 -14.58 0.08
C LEU A 36 -0.97 -14.45 0.41
N PRO A 37 -1.33 -13.72 1.46
CA PRO A 37 -2.72 -13.44 1.79
C PRO A 37 -3.38 -12.56 0.72
N ILE A 38 -4.70 -12.50 0.71
CA ILE A 38 -5.47 -11.60 -0.17
C ILE A 38 -5.06 -10.14 0.06
N SER A 39 -4.85 -9.78 1.32
CA SER A 39 -4.33 -8.49 1.77
C SER A 39 -2.83 -8.57 2.00
N ASP A 40 -2.05 -8.69 0.91
CA ASP A 40 -0.61 -8.77 1.00
C ASP A 40 0.07 -7.41 1.25
N VAL A 41 1.26 -7.44 1.82
CA VAL A 41 2.01 -6.24 2.18
C VAL A 41 2.38 -5.37 0.97
N TYR A 42 2.64 -5.97 -0.18
CA TYR A 42 3.07 -5.24 -1.38
C TYR A 42 1.92 -4.40 -1.96
N THR A 43 0.74 -5.01 -2.09
CA THR A 43 -0.47 -4.31 -2.56
C THR A 43 -0.87 -3.21 -1.58
N HIS A 44 -0.79 -3.46 -0.28
CA HIS A 44 -1.09 -2.46 0.75
C HIS A 44 -0.06 -1.33 0.78
N HIS A 45 1.22 -1.64 0.62
CA HIS A 45 2.26 -0.63 0.53
C HIS A 45 2.00 0.32 -0.65
N GLN A 46 1.66 -0.20 -1.83
CA GLN A 46 1.33 0.64 -3.00
C GLN A 46 0.10 1.52 -2.75
N ALA A 47 -0.95 0.97 -2.17
CA ALA A 47 -2.15 1.74 -1.83
C ALA A 47 -1.86 2.85 -0.81
N LEU A 48 -1.13 2.55 0.25
CA LEU A 48 -0.72 3.53 1.26
C LEU A 48 0.21 4.60 0.69
N THR A 49 1.14 4.22 -0.20
CA THR A 49 2.01 5.18 -0.89
C THR A 49 1.19 6.24 -1.62
N THR A 50 0.14 5.86 -2.33
CA THR A 50 -0.76 6.80 -3.00
C THR A 50 -1.41 7.78 -2.02
N CYS A 51 -1.89 7.29 -0.87
CA CYS A 51 -2.47 8.14 0.18
C CYS A 51 -1.44 9.12 0.77
N HIS A 52 -0.22 8.64 1.02
CA HIS A 52 0.85 9.49 1.55
C HIS A 52 1.30 10.56 0.54
N LEU A 53 1.41 10.22 -0.74
CA LEU A 53 1.74 11.18 -1.79
C LEU A 53 0.66 12.27 -1.93
N ALA A 54 -0.62 11.90 -1.83
CA ALA A 54 -1.71 12.86 -1.82
C ALA A 54 -1.61 13.82 -0.61
N ASN A 55 -1.29 13.31 0.58
CA ASN A 55 -1.09 14.13 1.77
C ASN A 55 0.11 15.08 1.63
N ILE A 56 1.23 14.62 1.07
CA ILE A 56 2.41 15.45 0.81
C ILE A 56 2.05 16.55 -0.20
N ALA A 57 1.39 16.22 -1.30
CA ALA A 57 0.95 17.18 -2.31
C ALA A 57 0.04 18.27 -1.73
N LEU A 58 -0.92 17.89 -0.89
CA LEU A 58 -1.80 18.83 -0.20
C LEU A 58 -1.03 19.78 0.72
N ARG A 59 -0.09 19.26 1.51
CA ARG A 59 0.71 20.07 2.44
C ARG A 59 1.65 21.03 1.72
N LEU A 60 2.21 20.62 0.60
CA LEU A 60 3.11 21.45 -0.22
C LEU A 60 2.37 22.34 -1.22
N GLY A 61 1.06 22.14 -1.41
CA GLY A 61 0.22 22.92 -2.32
C GLY A 61 0.59 22.79 -3.79
N ARG A 62 1.19 21.66 -4.19
CA ARG A 62 1.65 21.43 -5.56
C ARG A 62 1.53 19.97 -5.99
N SER A 63 1.43 19.76 -7.32
CA SER A 63 1.42 18.42 -7.89
C SER A 63 2.79 17.76 -7.80
N LEU A 64 2.81 16.45 -7.56
CA LEU A 64 4.02 15.65 -7.44
C LEU A 64 4.11 14.67 -8.62
N LYS A 65 5.32 14.42 -9.10
CA LYS A 65 5.61 13.37 -10.09
C LYS A 65 6.28 12.20 -9.37
N TRP A 66 5.59 11.06 -9.33
CA TRP A 66 6.06 9.87 -8.66
C TRP A 66 6.66 8.86 -9.63
N ASP A 67 7.84 8.38 -9.34
CA ASP A 67 8.44 7.23 -10.01
C ASP A 67 8.31 5.98 -9.14
N ALA A 68 7.45 5.06 -9.56
CA ALA A 68 7.18 3.81 -8.84
C ALA A 68 8.35 2.80 -8.88
N LYS A 69 9.30 2.95 -9.82
CA LYS A 69 10.46 2.06 -9.91
C LYS A 69 11.52 2.41 -8.88
N THR A 70 11.77 3.69 -8.70
CA THR A 70 12.76 4.20 -7.75
C THR A 70 12.16 4.55 -6.39
N ASN A 71 10.81 4.52 -6.27
CA ASN A 71 10.08 4.97 -5.09
C ASN A 71 10.46 6.39 -4.65
N THR A 72 10.59 7.30 -5.62
CA THR A 72 10.98 8.68 -5.37
C THR A 72 10.06 9.68 -6.06
N ILE A 73 9.98 10.88 -5.52
CA ILE A 73 9.32 12.02 -6.13
C ILE A 73 10.33 12.71 -7.05
N THR A 74 10.05 12.66 -8.37
CA THR A 74 10.97 13.16 -9.39
C THR A 74 11.01 14.68 -9.41
N GLY A 75 12.22 15.25 -9.36
CA GLY A 75 12.43 16.70 -9.50
C GLY A 75 12.07 17.54 -8.27
N ASP A 76 11.77 16.93 -7.13
CA ASP A 76 11.37 17.65 -5.92
C ASP A 76 12.08 17.08 -4.67
N PRO A 77 13.30 17.57 -4.38
CA PRO A 77 14.06 17.11 -3.20
C PRO A 77 13.38 17.45 -1.86
N GLU A 78 12.63 18.55 -1.81
CA GLU A 78 11.89 18.94 -0.62
C GLU A 78 10.75 17.93 -0.34
N ALA A 79 9.97 17.60 -1.37
CA ALA A 79 8.91 16.61 -1.24
C ALA A 79 9.45 15.22 -0.85
N ASN A 80 10.63 14.84 -1.36
CA ASN A 80 11.27 13.58 -0.99
C ASN A 80 11.63 13.50 0.50
N LYS A 81 11.99 14.60 1.15
CA LYS A 81 12.24 14.63 2.60
C LYS A 81 11.00 14.29 3.44
N TRP A 82 9.80 14.55 2.89
CA TRP A 82 8.54 14.23 3.56
C TRP A 82 8.16 12.74 3.53
N GLN A 83 8.86 11.94 2.74
CA GLN A 83 8.66 10.48 2.72
C GLN A 83 9.20 9.80 3.99
N GLY A 84 10.12 10.43 4.71
CA GLY A 84 10.70 9.91 5.93
C GLY A 84 10.45 10.85 7.11
N ARG A 85 10.62 10.31 8.30
CA ARG A 85 10.66 11.09 9.56
C ARG A 85 11.96 10.79 10.26
N GLU A 86 12.49 11.81 10.91
CA GLU A 86 13.61 11.61 11.84
C GLU A 86 13.16 10.63 12.93
N GLN A 87 13.92 9.55 13.07
CA GLN A 87 13.60 8.51 14.02
C GLN A 87 14.08 8.92 15.42
N ARG A 88 13.36 8.48 16.43
CA ARG A 88 13.75 8.74 17.81
C ARG A 88 15.11 8.10 18.10
N LYS A 89 16.03 8.85 18.69
CA LYS A 89 17.35 8.37 19.08
C LYS A 89 17.27 7.10 19.93
N GLY A 90 17.94 6.04 19.50
CA GLY A 90 17.94 4.73 20.15
C GLY A 90 16.84 3.78 19.69
N TYR A 91 15.98 4.21 18.73
CA TYR A 91 14.90 3.41 18.15
C TYR A 91 14.97 3.42 16.62
N GLU A 92 16.15 3.70 16.07
CA GLU A 92 16.34 3.74 14.62
C GLU A 92 16.23 2.33 14.05
N ILE A 93 15.40 2.21 13.00
CA ILE A 93 15.27 0.97 12.23
C ILE A 93 16.48 0.88 11.30
N LYS A 94 17.35 -0.07 11.55
CA LYS A 94 18.46 -0.38 10.65
C LYS A 94 17.92 -1.23 9.50
N VAL A 95 17.89 -0.66 8.32
CA VAL A 95 17.50 -1.32 7.07
C VAL A 95 18.75 -1.79 6.35
#